data_f66bfd4c48874bd5cbebdd3e31347363
#
_entry.id   f66bfd4c48874bd5cbebdd3e31347363
#
_cell.length_a   1.000
_cell.length_b   1.000
_cell.length_c   1.000
_cell.angle_alpha   90.00
_cell.angle_beta   90.00
_cell.angle_gamma   90.00
#
_symmetry.space_group_name_H-M   'P 1'
#
loop_
_entity.id
_entity.type
_entity.pdbx_description
1 polymer ?
#
loop_
_entity_poly.entity_id
_entity_poly.type
_entity_poly.pdbx_seq_one_letter_code
_entity_poly.pdbx_strand_id
1 'polypeptide(L)'
;VTVDPHAWLVSLEGVPSAFAGARDGIDVVLRDRGLRRTSPEMTAESLVRGAHASAVLEGSQSTLAEIRGGEADEIAADAVRLSAELLGLMPVLRRQPLQALARMHAVVAVGALPDDRLGRPRDAESAARLRGIAELITAPSEAPALAVAAVVHAELLTAAPFGSHNGIVARAAERLLLAAKGVDEKSLVVPEAAHLALRPQYESNLRGWATGGRAGMHSWLLYAAEAYAAAAEASPLVRDAD
;
A
#
# COMPACT_ATOMS: atom_id res chain seq x y z
N VAL A 1 14.21 -15.54 -23.02
CA VAL A 1 14.68 -14.65 -21.94
C VAL A 1 13.48 -13.79 -21.58
N THR A 2 12.93 -14.01 -20.39
CA THR A 2 11.85 -13.16 -19.86
C THR A 2 12.47 -11.80 -19.52
N VAL A 3 11.97 -10.73 -20.12
CA VAL A 3 12.43 -9.37 -19.82
C VAL A 3 11.89 -8.99 -18.44
N ASP A 4 12.76 -8.57 -17.53
CA ASP A 4 12.34 -8.04 -16.23
C ASP A 4 11.59 -6.71 -16.43
N PRO A 5 10.28 -6.62 -16.14
CA PRO A 5 9.49 -5.41 -16.35
C PRO A 5 9.89 -4.28 -15.40
N HIS A 6 10.66 -4.57 -14.36
CA HIS A 6 11.13 -3.60 -13.37
C HIS A 6 12.59 -3.18 -13.58
N ALA A 7 13.28 -3.71 -14.59
CA ALA A 7 14.71 -3.42 -14.82
C ALA A 7 15.02 -1.92 -14.97
N TRP A 8 14.06 -1.12 -15.42
CA TRP A 8 14.21 0.32 -15.55
C TRP A 8 14.32 1.06 -14.20
N LEU A 9 13.79 0.48 -13.11
CA LEU A 9 13.84 1.08 -11.76
C LEU A 9 15.28 1.26 -11.27
N VAL A 10 16.13 0.27 -11.51
CA VAL A 10 17.53 0.31 -11.09
C VAL A 10 18.39 1.25 -11.96
N SER A 11 17.87 1.70 -13.10
CA SER A 11 18.56 2.64 -14.00
C SER A 11 18.27 4.12 -13.68
N LEU A 12 17.36 4.41 -12.76
CA LEU A 12 17.03 5.77 -12.35
C LEU A 12 18.00 6.28 -11.28
N GLU A 13 18.54 7.48 -11.51
CA GLU A 13 19.51 8.10 -10.61
C GLU A 13 18.94 8.27 -9.19
N GLY A 14 19.69 7.85 -8.18
CA GLY A 14 19.32 7.97 -6.78
C GLY A 14 18.23 6.98 -6.31
N VAL A 15 17.46 6.35 -7.19
CA VAL A 15 16.36 5.45 -6.81
C VAL A 15 16.86 4.21 -6.06
N PRO A 16 17.88 3.46 -6.54
CA PRO A 16 18.35 2.30 -5.80
C PRO A 16 18.87 2.64 -4.40
N SER A 17 19.64 3.73 -4.26
CA SER A 17 20.17 4.16 -2.96
C SER A 17 19.10 4.67 -2.02
N ALA A 18 18.07 5.37 -2.52
CA ALA A 18 16.95 5.84 -1.72
C ALA A 18 16.14 4.66 -1.14
N PHE A 19 15.83 3.65 -1.95
CA PHE A 19 15.15 2.45 -1.46
C PHE A 19 16.01 1.57 -0.55
N ALA A 20 17.33 1.52 -0.76
CA ALA A 20 18.24 0.86 0.16
C ALA A 20 18.22 1.53 1.54
N GLY A 21 18.33 2.86 1.59
CA GLY A 21 18.23 3.62 2.84
C GLY A 21 16.89 3.44 3.56
N ALA A 22 15.77 3.46 2.81
CA ALA A 22 14.44 3.19 3.38
C ALA A 22 14.36 1.77 3.95
N ARG A 23 14.89 0.78 3.23
CA ARG A 23 14.96 -0.61 3.71
C ARG A 23 15.77 -0.75 4.99
N ASP A 24 16.94 -0.10 5.07
CA ASP A 24 17.78 -0.12 6.26
C ASP A 24 17.04 0.49 7.46
N GLY A 25 16.32 1.60 7.27
CA GLY A 25 15.50 2.23 8.30
C GLY A 25 14.40 1.31 8.83
N ILE A 26 13.67 0.63 7.93
CA ILE A 26 12.66 -0.38 8.29
C ILE A 26 13.32 -1.53 9.07
N ASP A 27 14.43 -2.06 8.57
CA ASP A 27 15.15 -3.17 9.21
C ASP A 27 15.64 -2.82 10.61
N VAL A 28 16.08 -1.58 10.85
CA VAL A 28 16.45 -1.11 12.20
C VAL A 28 15.26 -1.17 13.14
N VAL A 29 14.11 -0.63 12.76
CA VAL A 29 12.90 -0.67 13.59
C VAL A 29 12.45 -2.09 13.88
N LEU A 30 12.44 -2.95 12.86
CA LEU A 30 11.96 -4.34 13.00
C LEU A 30 12.94 -5.21 13.80
N ARG A 31 14.28 -5.02 13.66
CA ARG A 31 15.29 -5.83 14.38
C ARG A 31 15.49 -5.38 15.82
N ASP A 32 15.65 -4.09 16.05
CA ASP A 32 16.01 -3.56 17.38
C ASP A 32 14.85 -3.64 18.37
N ARG A 33 13.62 -3.49 17.88
CA ARG A 33 12.44 -3.36 18.74
C ARG A 33 11.39 -4.45 18.53
N GLY A 34 11.43 -5.20 17.42
CA GLY A 34 10.28 -5.97 16.98
C GLY A 34 10.34 -7.47 17.10
N LEU A 35 11.38 -8.13 16.64
CA LEU A 35 11.35 -9.58 16.42
C LEU A 35 11.21 -10.43 17.69
N ARG A 36 11.58 -9.89 18.85
CA ARG A 36 11.45 -10.60 20.15
C ARG A 36 10.21 -10.20 20.95
N ARG A 37 9.48 -9.15 20.53
CA ARG A 37 8.35 -8.56 21.28
C ARG A 37 7.11 -8.31 20.44
N THR A 38 7.08 -8.73 19.18
CA THR A 38 5.89 -8.56 18.33
C THR A 38 4.79 -9.50 18.77
N SER A 39 3.69 -8.92 19.20
CA SER A 39 2.47 -9.64 19.51
C SER A 39 1.43 -9.45 18.39
N PRO A 40 0.42 -10.32 18.29
CA PRO A 40 -0.72 -10.12 17.39
C PRO A 40 -1.40 -8.75 17.55
N GLU A 41 -1.43 -8.23 18.79
CA GLU A 41 -2.03 -6.91 19.12
C GLU A 41 -1.26 -5.77 18.45
N MET A 42 0.07 -5.87 18.35
CA MET A 42 0.88 -4.87 17.63
C MET A 42 0.57 -4.86 16.14
N THR A 43 0.40 -6.03 15.53
CA THR A 43 -0.03 -6.14 14.14
C THR A 43 -1.44 -5.53 13.96
N ALA A 44 -2.37 -5.87 14.87
CA ALA A 44 -3.73 -5.31 14.83
C ALA A 44 -3.71 -3.78 14.98
N GLU A 45 -2.93 -3.25 15.92
CA GLU A 45 -2.78 -1.80 16.10
C GLU A 45 -2.18 -1.12 14.86
N SER A 46 -1.16 -1.71 14.23
CA SER A 46 -0.58 -1.20 13.00
C SER A 46 -1.60 -1.19 11.86
N LEU A 47 -2.42 -2.23 11.73
CA LEU A 47 -3.49 -2.32 10.72
C LEU A 47 -4.58 -1.27 10.96
N VAL A 48 -4.96 -1.01 12.21
CA VAL A 48 -5.94 0.03 12.56
C VAL A 48 -5.40 1.42 12.27
N ARG A 49 -4.13 1.71 12.60
CA ARG A 49 -3.47 2.98 12.23
C ARG A 49 -3.45 3.19 10.73
N GLY A 50 -3.14 2.13 9.96
CA GLY A 50 -3.15 2.19 8.50
C GLY A 50 -4.55 2.41 7.93
N ALA A 51 -5.56 1.73 8.46
CA ALA A 51 -6.96 1.92 8.07
C ALA A 51 -7.41 3.36 8.31
N HIS A 52 -7.12 3.92 9.49
CA HIS A 52 -7.40 5.32 9.81
C HIS A 52 -6.74 6.27 8.80
N ALA A 53 -5.42 6.16 8.62
CA ALA A 53 -4.70 7.05 7.70
C ALA A 53 -5.21 6.94 6.26
N SER A 54 -5.52 5.70 5.81
CA SER A 54 -6.09 5.45 4.50
C SER A 54 -7.48 6.07 4.34
N ALA A 55 -8.34 5.98 5.36
CA ALA A 55 -9.66 6.57 5.36
C ALA A 55 -9.61 8.11 5.34
N VAL A 56 -8.72 8.72 6.13
CA VAL A 56 -8.53 10.19 6.14
C VAL A 56 -8.06 10.70 4.77
N LEU A 57 -7.22 9.95 4.07
CA LEU A 57 -6.81 10.28 2.69
C LEU A 57 -7.99 10.24 1.71
N GLU A 58 -9.03 9.45 1.98
CA GLU A 58 -10.28 9.40 1.21
C GLU A 58 -11.37 10.37 1.73
N GLY A 59 -11.06 11.17 2.75
CA GLY A 59 -11.97 12.19 3.25
C GLY A 59 -12.75 11.85 4.52
N SER A 60 -12.48 10.70 5.17
CA SER A 60 -13.02 10.38 6.48
C SER A 60 -12.65 11.44 7.51
N GLN A 61 -13.56 11.72 8.42
CA GLN A 61 -13.34 12.63 9.56
C GLN A 61 -13.15 11.87 10.88
N SER A 62 -13.23 10.54 10.85
CA SER A 62 -13.07 9.71 12.04
C SER A 62 -11.67 9.81 12.60
N THR A 63 -11.57 10.02 13.89
CA THR A 63 -10.31 9.93 14.64
C THR A 63 -9.93 8.47 14.89
N LEU A 64 -8.67 8.23 15.20
CA LEU A 64 -8.19 6.91 15.57
C LEU A 64 -8.89 6.38 16.85
N ALA A 65 -9.27 7.28 17.79
CA ALA A 65 -9.99 6.92 19.00
C ALA A 65 -11.40 6.43 18.69
N GLU A 66 -12.14 7.13 17.83
CA GLU A 66 -13.48 6.73 17.37
C GLU A 66 -13.46 5.38 16.65
N ILE A 67 -12.45 5.15 15.78
CA ILE A 67 -12.28 3.85 15.12
C ILE A 67 -12.06 2.73 16.13
N ARG A 68 -11.21 2.95 17.15
CA ARG A 68 -10.99 1.97 18.23
C ARG A 68 -12.24 1.75 19.09
N GLY A 69 -13.05 2.78 19.25
CA GLY A 69 -14.34 2.72 19.95
C GLY A 69 -15.47 2.07 19.16
N GLY A 70 -15.28 1.82 17.86
CA GLY A 70 -16.33 1.30 16.98
C GLY A 70 -17.32 2.37 16.47
N GLU A 71 -16.95 3.65 16.57
CA GLU A 71 -17.76 4.83 16.18
C GLU A 71 -17.28 5.43 14.83
N ALA A 72 -16.69 4.60 13.98
CA ALA A 72 -16.14 5.00 12.68
C ALA A 72 -17.24 5.43 11.71
N ASP A 73 -16.95 6.47 10.90
CA ASP A 73 -17.76 6.78 9.72
C ASP A 73 -17.66 5.65 8.66
N GLU A 74 -18.50 5.72 7.63
CA GLU A 74 -18.59 4.67 6.62
C GLU A 74 -17.25 4.40 5.92
N ILE A 75 -16.51 5.48 5.55
CA ILE A 75 -15.21 5.35 4.87
C ILE A 75 -14.19 4.65 5.78
N ALA A 76 -14.14 5.02 7.04
CA ALA A 76 -13.22 4.42 8.00
C ALA A 76 -13.64 2.97 8.33
N ALA A 77 -14.92 2.68 8.45
CA ALA A 77 -15.44 1.32 8.65
C ALA A 77 -15.07 0.40 7.48
N ASP A 78 -15.15 0.89 6.24
CA ASP A 78 -14.76 0.17 5.03
C ASP A 78 -13.25 -0.14 5.03
N ALA A 79 -12.41 0.84 5.37
CA ALA A 79 -10.96 0.66 5.46
C ALA A 79 -10.58 -0.35 6.57
N VAL A 80 -11.23 -0.30 7.72
CA VAL A 80 -11.03 -1.25 8.83
C VAL A 80 -11.43 -2.66 8.41
N ARG A 81 -12.56 -2.82 7.73
CA ARG A 81 -13.05 -4.11 7.22
C ARG A 81 -12.02 -4.76 6.31
N LEU A 82 -11.45 -4.00 5.36
CA LEU A 82 -10.39 -4.52 4.50
C LEU A 82 -9.12 -4.85 5.30
N SER A 83 -8.71 -4.00 6.22
CA SER A 83 -7.50 -4.22 7.03
C SER A 83 -7.59 -5.48 7.88
N ALA A 84 -8.77 -5.83 8.39
CA ALA A 84 -8.99 -7.05 9.17
C ALA A 84 -8.77 -8.34 8.34
N GLU A 85 -9.07 -8.32 7.04
CA GLU A 85 -8.89 -9.46 6.13
C GLU A 85 -7.52 -9.43 5.41
N LEU A 86 -6.79 -8.32 5.46
CA LEU A 86 -5.68 -8.02 4.54
C LEU A 86 -4.59 -9.09 4.53
N LEU A 87 -4.04 -9.44 5.69
CA LEU A 87 -2.93 -10.39 5.77
C LEU A 87 -3.35 -11.81 5.38
N GLY A 88 -4.63 -12.16 5.54
CA GLY A 88 -5.20 -13.40 5.04
C GLY A 88 -5.16 -13.54 3.52
N LEU A 89 -5.08 -12.42 2.80
CA LEU A 89 -4.98 -12.40 1.34
C LEU A 89 -3.55 -12.62 0.80
N MET A 90 -2.52 -12.64 1.66
CA MET A 90 -1.13 -12.80 1.23
C MET A 90 -0.87 -14.05 0.38
N PRO A 91 -1.36 -15.26 0.74
CA PRO A 91 -1.17 -16.44 -0.10
C PRO A 91 -1.85 -16.33 -1.47
N VAL A 92 -2.99 -15.61 -1.53
CA VAL A 92 -3.72 -15.37 -2.79
C VAL A 92 -2.94 -14.36 -3.63
N LEU A 93 -2.43 -13.27 -3.05
CA LEU A 93 -1.64 -12.25 -3.77
C LEU A 93 -0.41 -12.87 -4.45
N ARG A 94 0.27 -13.77 -3.77
CA ARG A 94 1.47 -14.45 -4.29
C ARG A 94 1.21 -15.33 -5.51
N ARG A 95 0.01 -15.90 -5.63
CA ARG A 95 -0.33 -16.89 -6.67
C ARG A 95 -1.29 -16.35 -7.73
N GLN A 96 -2.24 -15.53 -7.31
CA GLN A 96 -3.37 -15.06 -8.11
C GLN A 96 -3.65 -13.58 -7.77
N PRO A 97 -2.74 -12.65 -8.11
CA PRO A 97 -2.86 -11.24 -7.70
C PRO A 97 -4.15 -10.57 -8.20
N LEU A 98 -4.65 -10.91 -9.39
CA LEU A 98 -5.96 -10.42 -9.85
C LEU A 98 -7.09 -10.79 -8.88
N GLN A 99 -7.09 -12.02 -8.39
CA GLN A 99 -8.10 -12.47 -7.43
C GLN A 99 -7.94 -11.75 -6.08
N ALA A 100 -6.71 -11.52 -5.64
CA ALA A 100 -6.46 -10.77 -4.41
C ALA A 100 -6.96 -9.33 -4.51
N LEU A 101 -6.63 -8.63 -5.61
CA LEU A 101 -7.10 -7.26 -5.86
C LEU A 101 -8.64 -7.18 -5.96
N ALA A 102 -9.26 -8.13 -6.67
CA ALA A 102 -10.70 -8.23 -6.76
C ALA A 102 -11.34 -8.49 -5.38
N ARG A 103 -10.74 -9.35 -4.54
CA ARG A 103 -11.21 -9.60 -3.18
C ARG A 103 -11.07 -8.38 -2.29
N MET A 104 -9.94 -7.66 -2.35
CA MET A 104 -9.75 -6.40 -1.61
C MET A 104 -10.87 -5.40 -1.93
N HIS A 105 -11.13 -5.19 -3.23
CA HIS A 105 -12.20 -4.30 -3.65
C HIS A 105 -13.58 -4.82 -3.22
N ALA A 106 -13.86 -6.11 -3.37
CA ALA A 106 -15.14 -6.67 -2.95
C ALA A 106 -15.38 -6.47 -1.44
N VAL A 107 -14.35 -6.63 -0.61
CA VAL A 107 -14.46 -6.43 0.84
C VAL A 107 -14.70 -4.96 1.20
N VAL A 108 -13.94 -4.04 0.61
CA VAL A 108 -14.03 -2.63 0.98
C VAL A 108 -15.29 -1.95 0.43
N ALA A 109 -15.83 -2.40 -0.70
CA ALA A 109 -16.95 -1.74 -1.38
C ALA A 109 -18.33 -2.32 -1.04
N VAL A 110 -18.41 -3.26 -0.09
CA VAL A 110 -19.68 -3.80 0.40
C VAL A 110 -20.55 -2.66 0.96
N GLY A 111 -21.78 -2.56 0.46
CA GLY A 111 -22.71 -1.48 0.84
C GLY A 111 -22.59 -0.22 -0.01
N ALA A 112 -21.42 0.06 -0.58
CA ALA A 112 -21.20 1.21 -1.46
C ALA A 112 -21.53 0.93 -2.93
N LEU A 113 -21.48 -0.33 -3.36
CA LEU A 113 -21.76 -0.76 -4.73
C LEU A 113 -22.72 -1.96 -4.74
N PRO A 114 -23.48 -2.15 -5.86
CA PRO A 114 -24.26 -3.37 -6.08
C PRO A 114 -23.36 -4.62 -6.09
N ASP A 115 -23.88 -5.75 -5.61
CA ASP A 115 -23.13 -7.00 -5.46
C ASP A 115 -22.48 -7.49 -6.76
N ASP A 116 -23.14 -7.29 -7.89
CA ASP A 116 -22.61 -7.67 -9.21
C ASP A 116 -21.45 -6.79 -9.70
N ARG A 117 -21.14 -5.70 -9.00
CA ARG A 117 -20.00 -4.79 -9.25
C ARG A 117 -18.83 -5.00 -8.30
N LEU A 118 -19.02 -5.75 -7.22
CA LEU A 118 -17.98 -6.01 -6.24
C LEU A 118 -16.82 -6.82 -6.84
N GLY A 119 -15.60 -6.32 -6.70
CA GLY A 119 -14.39 -6.96 -7.23
C GLY A 119 -14.25 -6.93 -8.76
N ARG A 120 -15.13 -6.22 -9.47
CA ARG A 120 -15.12 -6.16 -10.92
C ARG A 120 -14.53 -4.84 -11.43
N PRO A 121 -13.70 -4.89 -12.49
CA PRO A 121 -13.24 -3.67 -13.15
C PRO A 121 -14.41 -2.92 -13.78
N ARG A 122 -14.27 -1.59 -13.92
CA ARG A 122 -15.31 -0.72 -14.47
C ARG A 122 -15.65 -1.04 -15.92
N ASP A 123 -14.62 -1.41 -16.70
CA ASP A 123 -14.68 -1.63 -18.13
C ASP A 123 -13.52 -2.53 -18.61
N ALA A 124 -13.47 -2.77 -19.93
CA ALA A 124 -12.46 -3.63 -20.55
C ALA A 124 -11.03 -3.05 -20.44
N GLU A 125 -10.87 -1.72 -20.48
CA GLU A 125 -9.58 -1.06 -20.32
C GLU A 125 -9.06 -1.24 -18.90
N SER A 126 -9.91 -0.99 -17.90
CA SER A 126 -9.62 -1.24 -16.49
C SER A 126 -9.23 -2.70 -16.22
N ALA A 127 -9.92 -3.64 -16.88
CA ALA A 127 -9.58 -5.05 -16.80
C ALA A 127 -8.19 -5.36 -17.39
N ALA A 128 -7.81 -4.70 -18.49
CA ALA A 128 -6.49 -4.83 -19.09
C ALA A 128 -5.41 -4.24 -18.17
N ARG A 129 -5.65 -3.07 -17.57
CA ARG A 129 -4.76 -2.45 -16.58
C ARG A 129 -4.53 -3.34 -15.37
N LEU A 130 -5.60 -3.93 -14.80
CA LEU A 130 -5.46 -4.87 -13.68
C LEU A 130 -4.62 -6.10 -14.04
N ARG A 131 -4.73 -6.64 -15.26
CA ARG A 131 -3.86 -7.73 -15.71
C ARG A 131 -2.40 -7.31 -15.73
N GLY A 132 -2.08 -6.14 -16.30
CA GLY A 132 -0.73 -5.61 -16.29
C GLY A 132 -0.17 -5.42 -14.88
N ILE A 133 -0.97 -4.89 -13.95
CA ILE A 133 -0.58 -4.76 -12.54
C ILE A 133 -0.32 -6.13 -11.90
N ALA A 134 -1.15 -7.13 -12.19
CA ALA A 134 -0.96 -8.48 -11.69
C ALA A 134 0.32 -9.13 -12.23
N GLU A 135 0.67 -8.86 -13.49
CA GLU A 135 1.95 -9.28 -14.09
C GLU A 135 3.14 -8.62 -13.39
N LEU A 136 3.06 -7.31 -13.08
CA LEU A 136 4.09 -6.62 -12.31
C LEU A 136 4.30 -7.25 -10.92
N ILE A 137 3.22 -7.64 -10.24
CA ILE A 137 3.30 -8.26 -8.90
C ILE A 137 4.05 -9.59 -8.92
N THR A 138 3.83 -10.41 -9.95
CA THR A 138 4.35 -11.78 -10.05
C THR A 138 5.63 -11.91 -10.85
N ALA A 139 6.01 -10.89 -11.63
CA ALA A 139 7.19 -10.94 -12.46
C ALA A 139 8.45 -11.18 -11.61
N PRO A 140 9.33 -12.11 -12.02
CA PRO A 140 10.66 -12.20 -11.46
C PRO A 140 11.43 -10.91 -11.69
N SER A 141 12.04 -10.36 -10.64
CA SER A 141 12.78 -9.10 -10.74
C SER A 141 13.84 -8.99 -9.66
N GLU A 142 14.95 -8.35 -10.02
CA GLU A 142 16.01 -7.92 -9.09
C GLU A 142 15.72 -6.53 -8.48
N ALA A 143 14.62 -5.89 -8.87
CA ALA A 143 14.25 -4.58 -8.32
C ALA A 143 13.92 -4.68 -6.83
N PRO A 144 14.24 -3.65 -6.02
CA PRO A 144 13.89 -3.62 -4.61
C PRO A 144 12.37 -3.83 -4.41
N ALA A 145 12.01 -4.69 -3.47
CA ALA A 145 10.59 -5.00 -3.17
C ALA A 145 9.76 -3.74 -2.85
N LEU A 146 10.38 -2.77 -2.15
CA LEU A 146 9.79 -1.46 -1.87
C LEU A 146 9.46 -0.70 -3.17
N ALA A 147 10.37 -0.70 -4.15
CA ALA A 147 10.15 -0.02 -5.41
C ALA A 147 9.02 -0.67 -6.22
N VAL A 148 8.94 -2.00 -6.23
CA VAL A 148 7.83 -2.73 -6.88
C VAL A 148 6.49 -2.39 -6.21
N ALA A 149 6.44 -2.34 -4.87
CA ALA A 149 5.23 -1.97 -4.13
C ALA A 149 4.80 -0.53 -4.46
N ALA A 150 5.74 0.42 -4.55
CA ALA A 150 5.47 1.80 -4.94
C ALA A 150 4.90 1.92 -6.36
N VAL A 151 5.43 1.14 -7.32
CA VAL A 151 4.90 1.10 -8.70
C VAL A 151 3.47 0.57 -8.71
N VAL A 152 3.20 -0.55 -8.04
CA VAL A 152 1.87 -1.14 -7.97
C VAL A 152 0.86 -0.19 -7.32
N HIS A 153 1.26 0.51 -6.26
CA HIS A 153 0.43 1.53 -5.64
C HIS A 153 0.05 2.64 -6.63
N ALA A 154 1.04 3.26 -7.28
CA ALA A 154 0.80 4.34 -8.23
C ALA A 154 -0.07 3.90 -9.41
N GLU A 155 0.19 2.71 -9.97
CA GLU A 155 -0.60 2.14 -11.06
C GLU A 155 -2.06 1.89 -10.66
N LEU A 156 -2.30 1.28 -9.49
CA LEU A 156 -3.67 1.04 -9.00
C LEU A 156 -4.44 2.34 -8.78
N LEU A 157 -3.79 3.32 -8.14
CA LEU A 157 -4.46 4.56 -7.79
C LEU A 157 -4.74 5.43 -9.03
N THR A 158 -3.78 5.54 -9.94
CA THR A 158 -3.93 6.39 -11.14
C THR A 158 -4.82 5.76 -12.20
N ALA A 159 -4.78 4.45 -12.37
CA ALA A 159 -5.68 3.73 -13.26
C ALA A 159 -7.12 3.67 -12.72
N ALA A 160 -7.30 3.72 -11.41
CA ALA A 160 -8.59 3.66 -10.72
C ALA A 160 -9.53 2.58 -11.34
N PRO A 161 -9.11 1.30 -11.36
CA PRO A 161 -9.77 0.29 -12.20
C PRO A 161 -11.14 -0.16 -11.69
N PHE A 162 -11.48 0.14 -10.46
CA PHE A 162 -12.76 -0.23 -9.84
C PHE A 162 -13.74 0.95 -9.81
N GLY A 163 -15.00 0.66 -9.52
CA GLY A 163 -16.07 1.68 -9.44
C GLY A 163 -15.95 2.62 -8.25
N SER A 164 -15.19 2.23 -7.20
CA SER A 164 -14.99 2.99 -5.97
C SER A 164 -13.73 2.53 -5.23
N HIS A 165 -13.39 3.16 -4.11
CA HIS A 165 -12.38 2.72 -3.11
C HIS A 165 -10.99 2.41 -3.67
N ASN A 166 -10.63 2.92 -4.86
CA ASN A 166 -9.35 2.60 -5.50
C ASN A 166 -8.14 3.02 -4.65
N GLY A 167 -8.23 4.13 -3.93
CA GLY A 167 -7.17 4.60 -3.04
C GLY A 167 -6.95 3.65 -1.86
N ILE A 168 -8.03 3.20 -1.21
CA ILE A 168 -7.92 2.24 -0.10
C ILE A 168 -7.32 0.91 -0.61
N VAL A 169 -7.79 0.43 -1.77
CA VAL A 169 -7.25 -0.80 -2.40
C VAL A 169 -5.77 -0.65 -2.76
N ALA A 170 -5.36 0.49 -3.32
CA ALA A 170 -3.98 0.73 -3.72
C ALA A 170 -3.02 0.70 -2.53
N ARG A 171 -3.34 1.40 -1.44
CA ARG A 171 -2.54 1.40 -0.21
C ARG A 171 -2.54 0.05 0.50
N ALA A 172 -3.68 -0.65 0.52
CA ALA A 172 -3.76 -2.00 1.05
C ALA A 172 -2.91 -3.00 0.23
N ALA A 173 -2.92 -2.90 -1.10
CA ALA A 173 -2.09 -3.73 -1.97
C ALA A 173 -0.60 -3.46 -1.77
N GLU A 174 -0.20 -2.19 -1.64
CA GLU A 174 1.16 -1.79 -1.29
C GLU A 174 1.61 -2.47 0.01
N ARG A 175 0.84 -2.30 1.08
CA ARG A 175 1.13 -2.89 2.39
C ARG A 175 1.24 -4.41 2.33
N LEU A 176 0.29 -5.07 1.65
CA LEU A 176 0.31 -6.52 1.51
C LEU A 176 1.52 -7.01 0.69
N LEU A 177 1.97 -6.23 -0.29
CA LEU A 177 3.19 -6.51 -1.06
C LEU A 177 4.45 -6.45 -0.19
N LEU A 178 4.56 -5.48 0.73
CA LEU A 178 5.69 -5.43 1.67
C LEU A 178 5.75 -6.70 2.51
N ALA A 179 4.61 -7.17 3.00
CA ALA A 179 4.53 -8.43 3.75
C ALA A 179 4.84 -9.65 2.87
N ALA A 180 4.24 -9.72 1.67
CA ALA A 180 4.40 -10.86 0.77
C ALA A 180 5.84 -11.01 0.23
N LYS A 181 6.57 -9.90 0.07
CA LYS A 181 7.96 -9.87 -0.40
C LYS A 181 9.00 -9.91 0.74
N GLY A 182 8.56 -10.13 1.99
CA GLY A 182 9.46 -10.32 3.15
C GLY A 182 10.14 -9.03 3.62
N VAL A 183 9.58 -7.86 3.33
CA VAL A 183 10.05 -6.58 3.89
C VAL A 183 9.56 -6.43 5.32
N ASP A 184 8.27 -6.67 5.54
CA ASP A 184 7.60 -6.55 6.82
C ASP A 184 6.50 -7.61 6.95
N GLU A 185 6.87 -8.86 7.18
CA GLU A 185 5.96 -10.00 7.19
C GLU A 185 4.82 -9.88 8.22
N LYS A 186 5.05 -9.11 9.28
CA LYS A 186 4.07 -8.88 10.34
C LYS A 186 3.28 -7.59 10.18
N SER A 187 3.55 -6.83 9.11
CA SER A 187 2.85 -5.60 8.80
C SER A 187 2.88 -4.59 9.96
N LEU A 188 4.07 -4.28 10.45
CA LEU A 188 4.30 -3.40 11.59
C LEU A 188 4.63 -1.95 11.18
N VAL A 189 5.18 -1.73 9.97
CA VAL A 189 5.30 -0.39 9.39
C VAL A 189 3.96 0.07 8.83
N VAL A 190 3.74 1.38 8.79
CA VAL A 190 2.44 1.97 8.42
C VAL A 190 2.61 2.93 7.24
N PRO A 191 2.73 2.42 5.99
CA PRO A 191 2.90 3.26 4.80
C PRO A 191 1.80 4.30 4.64
N GLU A 192 0.56 3.95 4.96
CA GLU A 192 -0.59 4.83 4.86
C GLU A 192 -0.46 6.07 5.76
N ALA A 193 0.11 5.91 6.95
CA ALA A 193 0.34 7.03 7.87
C ALA A 193 1.42 7.98 7.33
N ALA A 194 2.45 7.43 6.68
CA ALA A 194 3.47 8.25 6.02
C ALA A 194 2.88 9.03 4.82
N HIS A 195 2.05 8.39 4.00
CA HIS A 195 1.36 9.09 2.92
C HIS A 195 0.44 10.18 3.42
N LEU A 196 -0.23 9.98 4.56
CA LEU A 196 -1.07 11.00 5.20
C LEU A 196 -0.22 12.15 5.73
N ALA A 197 0.88 11.87 6.43
CA ALA A 197 1.80 12.90 6.97
C ALA A 197 2.43 13.75 5.86
N LEU A 198 2.73 13.13 4.71
CA LEU A 198 3.31 13.77 3.52
C LEU A 198 2.25 14.07 2.44
N ARG A 199 0.99 14.27 2.82
CA ARG A 199 -0.15 14.36 1.89
C ARG A 199 0.07 15.30 0.69
N PRO A 200 0.59 16.52 0.82
CA PRO A 200 0.81 17.41 -0.33
C PRO A 200 1.80 16.81 -1.34
N GLN A 201 2.88 16.20 -0.85
CA GLN A 201 3.89 15.53 -1.68
C GLN A 201 3.31 14.26 -2.32
N TYR A 202 2.54 13.48 -1.57
CA TYR A 202 1.84 12.29 -2.04
C TYR A 202 0.95 12.61 -3.24
N GLU A 203 0.05 13.57 -3.09
CA GLU A 203 -0.89 13.96 -4.14
C GLU A 203 -0.18 14.57 -5.36
N SER A 204 0.86 15.38 -5.14
CA SER A 204 1.64 15.99 -6.22
C SER A 204 2.40 14.95 -7.03
N ASN A 205 3.06 14.00 -6.36
CA ASN A 205 3.85 12.96 -7.03
C ASN A 205 2.96 11.94 -7.76
N LEU A 206 1.76 11.63 -7.26
CA LEU A 206 0.78 10.81 -7.98
C LEU A 206 0.31 11.48 -9.28
N ARG A 207 0.05 12.79 -9.25
CA ARG A 207 -0.23 13.54 -10.49
C ARG A 207 0.95 13.47 -11.46
N GLY A 208 2.18 13.60 -10.95
CA GLY A 208 3.39 13.45 -11.74
C GLY A 208 3.52 12.05 -12.37
N TRP A 209 3.20 11.00 -11.63
CA TRP A 209 3.16 9.62 -12.16
C TRP A 209 2.20 9.51 -13.34
N ALA A 210 0.98 10.04 -13.20
CA ALA A 210 -0.06 9.92 -14.22
C ALA A 210 0.24 10.69 -15.52
N THR A 211 0.95 11.82 -15.45
CA THR A 211 1.06 12.75 -16.58
C THR A 211 2.49 13.17 -16.92
N GLY A 212 3.44 12.97 -16.02
CA GLY A 212 4.80 13.52 -16.12
C GLY A 212 5.84 12.62 -16.81
N GLY A 213 5.41 11.47 -17.35
CA GLY A 213 6.32 10.52 -18.02
C GLY A 213 7.47 10.08 -17.12
N ARG A 214 8.67 9.87 -17.68
CA ARG A 214 9.84 9.38 -16.94
C ARG A 214 10.22 10.27 -15.74
N ALA A 215 10.11 11.59 -15.87
CA ALA A 215 10.44 12.52 -14.78
C ALA A 215 9.42 12.40 -13.63
N GLY A 216 8.14 12.27 -13.93
CA GLY A 216 7.10 12.05 -12.93
C GLY A 216 7.25 10.70 -12.22
N MET A 217 7.57 9.64 -12.95
CA MET A 217 7.88 8.33 -12.37
C MET A 217 9.09 8.38 -11.44
N HIS A 218 10.14 9.08 -11.84
CA HIS A 218 11.34 9.27 -11.02
C HIS A 218 11.01 10.01 -9.71
N SER A 219 10.29 11.12 -9.80
CA SER A 219 9.88 11.91 -8.62
C SER A 219 9.01 11.08 -7.67
N TRP A 220 8.06 10.29 -8.18
CA TRP A 220 7.25 9.40 -7.38
C TRP A 220 8.10 8.38 -6.62
N LEU A 221 9.07 7.76 -7.27
CA LEU A 221 9.91 6.72 -6.65
C LEU A 221 10.79 7.29 -5.53
N LEU A 222 11.37 8.48 -5.72
CA LEU A 222 12.14 9.15 -4.65
C LEU A 222 11.23 9.53 -3.47
N TYR A 223 10.05 10.08 -3.74
CA TYR A 223 9.02 10.33 -2.73
C TYR A 223 8.62 9.04 -1.98
N ALA A 224 8.37 7.95 -2.70
CA ALA A 224 7.96 6.69 -2.09
C ALA A 224 9.04 6.13 -1.14
N ALA A 225 10.31 6.26 -1.50
CA ALA A 225 11.41 5.88 -0.60
C ALA A 225 11.41 6.72 0.70
N GLU A 226 11.18 8.04 0.61
CA GLU A 226 11.02 8.92 1.78
C GLU A 226 9.81 8.50 2.62
N ALA A 227 8.66 8.23 1.99
CA ALA A 227 7.46 7.76 2.67
C ALA A 227 7.68 6.43 3.40
N TYR A 228 8.42 5.49 2.82
CA TYR A 228 8.74 4.23 3.52
C TYR A 228 9.67 4.43 4.72
N ALA A 229 10.61 5.35 4.65
CA ALA A 229 11.42 5.71 5.82
C ALA A 229 10.52 6.28 6.94
N ALA A 230 9.61 7.19 6.63
CA ALA A 230 8.63 7.74 7.57
C ALA A 230 7.62 6.69 8.08
N ALA A 231 7.27 5.67 7.26
CA ALA A 231 6.37 4.59 7.65
C ALA A 231 6.92 3.75 8.81
N ALA A 232 8.23 3.62 8.91
CA ALA A 232 8.90 2.95 10.02
C ALA A 232 8.71 3.71 11.35
N GLU A 233 8.71 5.04 11.31
CA GLU A 233 8.49 5.88 12.49
C GLU A 233 7.04 5.80 12.99
N ALA A 234 6.06 5.58 12.10
CA ALA A 234 4.65 5.41 12.44
C ALA A 234 4.30 4.02 13.00
N SER A 235 5.29 3.13 13.08
CA SER A 235 5.11 1.78 13.63
C SER A 235 4.70 1.83 15.12
N PRO A 236 3.78 0.95 15.58
CA PRO A 236 3.49 0.82 17.01
C PRO A 236 4.69 0.30 17.83
N LEU A 237 5.77 -0.15 17.17
CA LEU A 237 7.04 -0.46 17.82
C LEU A 237 7.80 0.78 18.29
N VAL A 238 7.62 1.90 17.60
CA VAL A 238 8.17 3.18 18.02
C VAL A 238 7.21 3.78 19.05
N ARG A 239 7.67 3.89 20.31
CA ARG A 239 6.87 4.57 21.33
C ARG A 239 6.81 6.05 20.97
N ASP A 240 5.60 6.61 21.03
CA ASP A 240 5.46 8.05 21.06
C ASP A 240 6.36 8.56 22.19
N ALA A 241 7.25 9.50 21.90
CA ALA A 241 8.07 10.14 22.93
C ALA A 241 7.09 10.96 23.78
N ASP A 242 6.84 10.49 25.01
CA ASP A 242 6.10 11.22 26.03
C ASP A 242 6.79 12.55 26.38
#